data_4a8517d9c1708e50fa3c9dc8fa58a2fd
#
_entry.id   4a8517d9c1708e50fa3c9dc8fa58a2fd
#
_cell.length_a   1.000
_cell.length_b   1.000
_cell.length_c   1.000
_cell.angle_alpha   90.00
_cell.angle_beta   90.00
_cell.angle_gamma   90.00
#
_symmetry.space_group_name_H-M   'P 1'
#
loop_
_entity.id
_entity.type
_entity.pdbx_description
1 polymer ?
#
loop_
_entity_poly.entity_id
_entity_poly.type
_entity_poly.pdbx_seq_one_letter_code
_entity_poly.pdbx_strand_id
1 'polypeptide(L)'
;MTTFIVEKDPGLIPQILTKILDSCVNGVTLSDPDLEDMPLVYVNKAFETVTGYSQEETIGKNCRFLQGTDRDQEDLPRLREAIKNHQPIEVTLRNYRKDGELFYNHLALTPLFDSNGKLLYYLGVQYDITPQVHAEEEIKRLTGCLESLAK
;
A
#
# COMPACT_ATOMS: atom_id res chain seq x y z
N MET A 1 12.37 -20.40 11.40
CA MET A 1 11.00 -20.65 10.93
C MET A 1 11.01 -21.69 9.83
N THR A 2 10.06 -22.57 9.86
CA THR A 2 9.96 -23.69 8.93
C THR A 2 9.20 -23.27 7.67
N THR A 3 9.73 -23.64 6.51
CA THR A 3 9.01 -23.49 5.25
C THR A 3 7.96 -24.60 5.12
N PHE A 4 6.72 -24.20 4.84
CA PHE A 4 5.61 -25.15 4.75
C PHE A 4 5.32 -25.60 3.32
N ILE A 5 5.96 -25.00 2.33
CA ILE A 5 5.80 -25.39 0.94
C ILE A 5 6.92 -26.35 0.57
N VAL A 6 6.55 -27.56 0.21
CA VAL A 6 7.50 -28.55 -0.32
C VAL A 6 7.56 -28.39 -1.83
N GLU A 7 8.72 -28.04 -2.33
CA GLU A 7 8.91 -27.81 -3.75
C GLU A 7 8.95 -29.12 -4.53
N LYS A 8 7.95 -29.33 -5.37
CA LYS A 8 7.87 -30.51 -6.25
C LYS A 8 8.50 -30.27 -7.62
N ASP A 9 8.42 -29.03 -8.07
CA ASP A 9 8.97 -28.59 -9.36
C ASP A 9 9.60 -27.23 -9.15
N PRO A 10 10.92 -27.08 -9.36
CA PRO A 10 11.63 -25.83 -9.11
C PRO A 10 11.10 -24.59 -9.84
N GLY A 11 10.42 -24.77 -10.98
CA GLY A 11 9.84 -23.67 -11.73
C GLY A 11 8.43 -23.29 -11.28
N LEU A 12 7.80 -24.10 -10.44
CA LEU A 12 6.38 -23.93 -10.12
C LEU A 12 6.12 -22.94 -9.00
N ILE A 13 6.99 -22.85 -7.98
CA ILE A 13 6.80 -21.95 -6.84
C ILE A 13 6.66 -20.49 -7.26
N PRO A 14 7.53 -19.91 -8.12
CA PRO A 14 7.34 -18.55 -8.59
C PRO A 14 6.01 -18.32 -9.30
N GLN A 15 5.55 -19.29 -10.09
CA GLN A 15 4.26 -19.20 -10.79
C GLN A 15 3.08 -19.21 -9.81
N ILE A 16 3.15 -20.05 -8.79
CA ILE A 16 2.12 -20.12 -7.75
C ILE A 16 2.06 -18.80 -6.98
N LEU A 17 3.20 -18.26 -6.59
CA LEU A 17 3.26 -16.99 -5.87
C LEU A 17 2.68 -15.84 -6.71
N THR A 18 2.99 -15.79 -8.00
CA THR A 18 2.41 -14.80 -8.90
C THR A 18 0.89 -14.92 -8.95
N LYS A 19 0.37 -16.14 -9.05
CA LYS A 19 -1.09 -16.36 -9.06
C LYS A 19 -1.73 -15.95 -7.74
N ILE A 20 -1.10 -16.24 -6.62
CA ILE A 20 -1.60 -15.82 -5.30
C ILE A 20 -1.67 -14.29 -5.23
N LEU A 21 -0.61 -13.60 -5.64
CA LEU A 21 -0.55 -12.14 -5.62
C LEU A 21 -1.60 -11.52 -6.54
N ASP A 22 -1.80 -12.09 -7.72
CA ASP A 22 -2.79 -11.59 -8.68
C ASP A 22 -4.22 -11.89 -8.25
N SER A 23 -4.42 -12.87 -7.36
CA SER A 23 -5.74 -13.20 -6.81
C SER A 23 -6.09 -12.38 -5.56
N CYS A 24 -5.14 -11.63 -5.00
CA CYS A 24 -5.38 -10.77 -3.84
C CYS A 24 -6.29 -9.61 -4.21
N VAL A 25 -7.18 -9.24 -3.28
CA VAL A 25 -8.05 -8.06 -3.45
C VAL A 25 -7.35 -6.77 -3.07
N ASN A 26 -6.28 -6.85 -2.30
CA ASN A 26 -5.50 -5.70 -1.86
C ASN A 26 -4.29 -5.50 -2.75
N GLY A 27 -3.90 -4.24 -2.95
CA GLY A 27 -2.69 -3.90 -3.67
C GLY A 27 -1.45 -4.37 -2.92
N VAL A 28 -0.51 -5.00 -3.62
CA VAL A 28 0.77 -5.42 -3.07
C VAL A 28 1.86 -4.80 -3.91
N THR A 29 2.84 -4.18 -3.26
CA THR A 29 3.95 -3.51 -3.92
C THR A 29 5.28 -3.91 -3.32
N LEU A 30 6.33 -3.87 -4.14
CA LEU A 30 7.72 -3.93 -3.65
C LEU A 30 8.44 -2.69 -4.14
N SER A 31 9.17 -2.05 -3.23
CA SER A 31 10.07 -0.93 -3.53
C SER A 31 11.50 -1.32 -3.24
N ASP A 32 12.43 -0.83 -4.05
CA ASP A 32 13.85 -1.16 -3.91
C ASP A 32 14.61 0.02 -3.32
N PRO A 33 15.04 -0.06 -2.04
CA PRO A 33 15.75 1.03 -1.39
C PRO A 33 17.18 1.24 -1.90
N ASP A 34 17.73 0.28 -2.64
CA ASP A 34 19.08 0.41 -3.21
C ASP A 34 19.10 1.26 -4.49
N LEU A 35 17.94 1.49 -5.09
CA LEU A 35 17.84 2.33 -6.29
C LEU A 35 17.48 3.76 -5.91
N GLU A 36 17.85 4.69 -6.79
CA GLU A 36 17.60 6.11 -6.55
C GLU A 36 16.11 6.37 -6.31
N ASP A 37 15.81 7.05 -5.18
CA ASP A 37 14.46 7.44 -4.78
C ASP A 37 13.53 6.26 -4.47
N MET A 38 14.08 5.09 -4.18
CA MET A 38 13.33 3.90 -3.77
C MET A 38 12.10 3.64 -4.66
N PRO A 39 12.32 3.29 -5.94
CA PRO A 39 11.22 3.10 -6.86
C PRO A 39 10.48 1.80 -6.64
N LEU A 40 9.23 1.76 -7.08
CA LEU A 40 8.46 0.54 -7.18
C LEU A 40 9.09 -0.38 -8.23
N VAL A 41 9.29 -1.63 -7.87
CA VAL A 41 9.84 -2.65 -8.77
C VAL A 41 8.83 -3.77 -9.04
N TYR A 42 7.74 -3.83 -8.26
CA TYR A 42 6.66 -4.78 -8.47
C TYR A 42 5.35 -4.19 -7.95
N VAL A 43 4.28 -4.39 -8.68
CA VAL A 43 2.90 -4.18 -8.24
C VAL A 43 2.03 -5.32 -8.74
N ASN A 44 1.07 -5.74 -7.94
CA ASN A 44 0.16 -6.79 -8.37
C ASN A 44 -1.05 -6.22 -9.13
N LYS A 45 -1.91 -7.11 -9.61
CA LYS A 45 -3.07 -6.73 -10.40
C LYS A 45 -4.07 -5.89 -9.61
N ALA A 46 -4.26 -6.18 -8.33
CA ALA A 46 -5.16 -5.40 -7.47
C ALA A 46 -4.71 -3.95 -7.36
N PHE A 47 -3.40 -3.70 -7.30
CA PHE A 47 -2.87 -2.33 -7.34
C PHE A 47 -3.33 -1.58 -8.59
N GLU A 48 -3.25 -2.24 -9.75
CA GLU A 48 -3.72 -1.64 -11.01
C GLU A 48 -5.21 -1.31 -10.95
N THR A 49 -6.00 -2.22 -10.44
CA THR A 49 -7.45 -2.03 -10.31
C THR A 49 -7.80 -0.88 -9.36
N VAL A 50 -7.15 -0.81 -8.21
CA VAL A 50 -7.42 0.21 -7.20
C VAL A 50 -6.97 1.58 -7.66
N THR A 51 -5.76 1.69 -8.22
CA THR A 51 -5.17 2.98 -8.54
C THR A 51 -5.51 3.47 -9.94
N GLY A 52 -5.87 2.57 -10.85
CA GLY A 52 -6.07 2.89 -12.25
C GLY A 52 -4.79 3.00 -13.06
N TYR A 53 -3.63 2.87 -12.41
CA TYR A 53 -2.34 2.89 -13.10
C TYR A 53 -1.90 1.48 -13.44
N SER A 54 -1.40 1.28 -14.64
CA SER A 54 -0.85 -0.01 -15.05
C SER A 54 0.52 -0.26 -14.40
N GLN A 55 0.97 -1.51 -14.42
CA GLN A 55 2.30 -1.87 -13.96
C GLN A 55 3.38 -1.08 -14.71
N GLU A 56 3.24 -0.97 -16.03
CA GLU A 56 4.19 -0.24 -16.87
C GLU A 56 4.27 1.25 -16.52
N GLU A 57 3.15 1.85 -16.16
CA GLU A 57 3.10 3.26 -15.74
C GLU A 57 3.70 3.48 -14.36
N THR A 58 3.76 2.43 -13.54
CA THR A 58 4.08 2.51 -12.11
C THR A 58 5.54 2.15 -11.81
N ILE A 59 6.05 1.10 -12.44
CA ILE A 59 7.41 0.61 -12.19
C ILE A 59 8.43 1.71 -12.47
N GLY A 60 9.36 1.90 -11.56
CA GLY A 60 10.39 2.93 -11.65
C GLY A 60 10.06 4.23 -10.95
N LYS A 61 8.84 4.39 -10.45
CA LYS A 61 8.42 5.58 -9.70
C LYS A 61 8.39 5.30 -8.21
N ASN A 62 8.71 6.31 -7.40
CA ASN A 62 8.44 6.23 -5.98
C ASN A 62 6.93 6.29 -5.74
N CYS A 63 6.42 5.48 -4.82
CA CYS A 63 4.98 5.36 -4.60
C CYS A 63 4.29 6.66 -4.14
N ARG A 64 5.04 7.68 -3.71
CA ARG A 64 4.45 8.98 -3.35
C ARG A 64 3.79 9.68 -4.55
N PHE A 65 4.00 9.21 -5.78
CA PHE A 65 3.29 9.78 -6.93
C PHE A 65 1.77 9.68 -6.76
N LEU A 66 1.29 8.70 -5.99
CA LEU A 66 -0.13 8.55 -5.68
C LEU A 66 -0.67 9.69 -4.82
N GLN A 67 0.17 10.47 -4.18
CA GLN A 67 -0.25 11.61 -3.36
C GLN A 67 -0.55 12.85 -4.22
N GLY A 68 -0.09 12.88 -5.47
CA GLY A 68 -0.26 14.06 -6.32
C GLY A 68 0.37 15.28 -5.68
N THR A 69 -0.40 16.36 -5.58
CA THR A 69 0.03 17.60 -4.92
C THR A 69 -0.31 17.65 -3.43
N ASP A 70 -1.01 16.64 -2.92
CA ASP A 70 -1.46 16.57 -1.53
C ASP A 70 -0.36 15.99 -0.64
N ARG A 71 0.68 16.81 -0.40
CA ARG A 71 1.90 16.39 0.30
C ARG A 71 1.92 16.75 1.77
N ASP A 72 0.93 17.50 2.25
CA ASP A 72 0.81 17.88 3.65
C ASP A 72 -0.23 16.98 4.33
N GLN A 73 0.22 15.81 4.76
CA GLN A 73 -0.63 14.81 5.39
C GLN A 73 -0.07 14.42 6.75
N GLU A 74 -0.96 14.20 7.70
CA GLU A 74 -0.62 13.94 9.11
C GLU A 74 0.33 12.76 9.31
N ASP A 75 0.14 11.68 8.54
CA ASP A 75 0.90 10.46 8.72
C ASP A 75 2.24 10.43 7.97
N LEU A 76 2.51 11.40 7.10
CA LEU A 76 3.75 11.40 6.32
C LEU A 76 5.02 11.50 7.17
N PRO A 77 5.09 12.35 8.23
CA PRO A 77 6.28 12.36 9.08
C PRO A 77 6.56 11.02 9.75
N ARG A 78 5.53 10.33 10.22
CA ARG A 78 5.65 8.98 10.82
C ARG A 78 6.16 7.97 9.80
N LEU A 79 5.64 8.02 8.58
CA LEU A 79 6.07 7.14 7.50
C LEU A 79 7.55 7.35 7.15
N ARG A 80 7.96 8.61 6.99
CA ARG A 80 9.37 8.94 6.71
C ARG A 80 10.31 8.46 7.81
N GLU A 81 9.92 8.63 9.06
CA GLU A 81 10.72 8.19 10.21
C GLU A 81 10.86 6.68 10.25
N ALA A 82 9.77 5.95 9.99
CA ALA A 82 9.81 4.49 9.94
C ALA A 82 10.71 3.98 8.81
N ILE A 83 10.63 4.59 7.64
CA ILE A 83 11.51 4.24 6.51
C ILE A 83 12.97 4.50 6.86
N LYS A 84 13.26 5.63 7.44
CA LYS A 84 14.61 5.99 7.86
C LYS A 84 15.19 4.98 8.86
N ASN A 85 14.38 4.49 9.76
CA ASN A 85 14.80 3.57 10.83
C ASN A 85 14.58 2.10 10.48
N HIS A 86 14.18 1.78 9.24
CA HIS A 86 13.90 0.43 8.77
C HIS A 86 12.91 -0.31 9.67
N GLN A 87 11.82 0.36 10.05
CA GLN A 87 10.79 -0.18 10.91
C GLN A 87 9.48 -0.39 10.14
N PRO A 88 8.72 -1.43 10.47
CA PRO A 88 7.37 -1.58 9.90
C PRO A 88 6.45 -0.49 10.42
N ILE A 89 5.49 -0.09 9.58
CA ILE A 89 4.53 0.94 9.96
C ILE A 89 3.21 0.75 9.21
N GLU A 90 2.13 1.19 9.84
CA GLU A 90 0.83 1.33 9.20
C GLU A 90 0.41 2.79 9.26
N VAL A 91 0.02 3.33 8.12
CA VAL A 91 -0.43 4.72 7.98
C VAL A 91 -1.64 4.79 7.07
N THR A 92 -2.45 5.82 7.22
CA THR A 92 -3.53 6.11 6.29
C THR A 92 -3.18 7.37 5.51
N LEU A 93 -3.15 7.25 4.20
CA LEU A 93 -2.79 8.34 3.29
C LEU A 93 -3.95 8.67 2.36
N ARG A 94 -4.06 9.95 2.03
CA ARG A 94 -4.90 10.37 0.91
C ARG A 94 -4.11 10.14 -0.35
N ASN A 95 -4.65 9.31 -1.23
CA ASN A 95 -4.07 9.01 -2.53
C ASN A 95 -5.07 9.34 -3.63
N TYR A 96 -4.61 9.40 -4.85
CA TYR A 96 -5.43 9.80 -5.99
C TYR A 96 -5.26 8.77 -7.11
N ARG A 97 -6.39 8.26 -7.61
CA ARG A 97 -6.40 7.35 -8.74
C ARG A 97 -5.96 8.10 -10.01
N LYS A 98 -5.70 7.38 -11.05
CA LYS A 98 -5.28 7.96 -12.33
C LYS A 98 -6.29 8.99 -12.86
N ASP A 99 -7.57 8.79 -12.61
CA ASP A 99 -8.64 9.72 -13.01
C ASP A 99 -8.78 10.94 -12.08
N GLY A 100 -7.97 11.03 -11.03
CA GLY A 100 -8.01 12.12 -10.06
C GLY A 100 -8.91 11.87 -8.85
N GLU A 101 -9.61 10.74 -8.79
CA GLU A 101 -10.47 10.42 -7.66
C GLU A 101 -9.67 10.17 -6.39
N LEU A 102 -10.02 10.86 -5.31
CA LEU A 102 -9.44 10.65 -3.99
C LEU A 102 -9.84 9.29 -3.44
N PHE A 103 -8.87 8.55 -2.93
CA PHE A 103 -9.14 7.38 -2.10
C PHE A 103 -8.24 7.37 -0.86
N TYR A 104 -8.74 6.76 0.20
CA TYR A 104 -8.00 6.62 1.45
C TYR A 104 -7.30 5.27 1.44
N ASN A 105 -5.98 5.32 1.46
CA ASN A 105 -5.14 4.14 1.40
C ASN A 105 -4.56 3.84 2.77
N HIS A 106 -5.00 2.75 3.39
CA HIS A 106 -4.35 2.24 4.59
C HIS A 106 -3.18 1.37 4.15
N LEU A 107 -1.98 1.90 4.33
CA LEU A 107 -0.74 1.28 3.87
C LEU A 107 -0.04 0.60 5.03
N ALA A 108 0.19 -0.71 4.91
CA ALA A 108 1.09 -1.45 5.80
C ALA A 108 2.42 -1.63 5.05
N LEU A 109 3.46 -1.01 5.56
CA LEU A 109 4.80 -1.05 4.96
C LEU A 109 5.74 -1.84 5.84
N THR A 110 6.40 -2.86 5.28
CA THR A 110 7.27 -3.76 6.02
C THR A 110 8.63 -3.88 5.32
N PRO A 111 9.72 -3.60 6.03
CA PRO A 111 11.05 -3.84 5.47
C PRO A 111 11.36 -5.34 5.41
N LEU A 112 11.96 -5.77 4.31
CA LEU A 112 12.38 -7.15 4.10
C LEU A 112 13.89 -7.22 4.10
N PHE A 113 14.44 -8.10 4.93
CA PHE A 113 15.88 -8.25 5.12
C PHE A 113 16.34 -9.62 4.62
N ASP A 114 17.60 -9.72 4.20
CA ASP A 114 18.21 -11.01 3.93
C ASP A 114 18.68 -11.69 5.24
N SER A 115 19.26 -12.87 5.14
CA SER A 115 19.75 -13.63 6.30
C SER A 115 20.89 -12.93 7.06
N ASN A 116 21.55 -11.96 6.44
CA ASN A 116 22.65 -11.19 7.04
C ASN A 116 22.16 -9.85 7.62
N GLY A 117 20.84 -9.59 7.57
CA GLY A 117 20.27 -8.35 8.09
C GLY A 117 20.34 -7.17 7.12
N LYS A 118 20.68 -7.41 5.85
CA LYS A 118 20.67 -6.34 4.84
C LYS A 118 19.25 -6.10 4.36
N LEU A 119 18.84 -4.84 4.34
CA LEU A 119 17.55 -4.43 3.79
C LEU A 119 17.54 -4.66 2.27
N LEU A 120 16.58 -5.45 1.79
CA LEU A 120 16.43 -5.78 0.37
C LEU A 120 15.32 -4.98 -0.29
N TYR A 121 14.14 -4.96 0.32
CA TYR A 121 12.94 -4.33 -0.23
C TYR A 121 12.05 -3.80 0.86
N TYR A 122 11.11 -2.94 0.48
CA TYR A 122 9.93 -2.64 1.29
C TYR A 122 8.71 -3.28 0.64
N LEU A 123 8.01 -4.09 1.42
CA LEU A 123 6.74 -4.67 1.02
C LEU A 123 5.62 -3.73 1.46
N GLY A 124 4.80 -3.28 0.52
CA GLY A 124 3.60 -2.50 0.82
C GLY A 124 2.35 -3.31 0.57
N VAL A 125 1.43 -3.31 1.54
CA VAL A 125 0.08 -3.84 1.35
C VAL A 125 -0.88 -2.67 1.49
N GLN A 126 -1.73 -2.48 0.48
CA GLN A 126 -2.59 -1.32 0.38
C GLN A 126 -4.05 -1.73 0.52
N TYR A 127 -4.74 -1.11 1.44
CA TYR A 127 -6.16 -1.34 1.69
C TYR A 127 -6.92 -0.06 1.32
N ASP A 128 -7.81 -0.15 0.33
CA ASP A 128 -8.69 0.96 0.02
C ASP A 128 -9.81 1.00 1.06
N ILE A 129 -9.69 1.92 2.01
CA ILE A 129 -10.65 2.07 3.10
C ILE A 129 -11.65 3.20 2.84
N THR A 130 -11.73 3.68 1.60
CA THR A 130 -12.64 4.76 1.22
C THR A 130 -14.08 4.49 1.61
N PRO A 131 -14.64 3.29 1.38
CA PRO A 131 -16.01 3.00 1.81
C PRO A 131 -16.21 3.15 3.33
N GLN A 132 -15.24 2.68 4.12
CA GLN A 132 -15.28 2.77 5.58
C GLN A 132 -15.20 4.22 6.06
N VAL A 133 -14.34 5.03 5.45
CA VAL A 133 -14.23 6.46 5.78
C VAL A 133 -15.52 7.19 5.47
N HIS A 134 -16.12 6.94 4.31
CA HIS A 134 -17.39 7.56 3.93
C HIS A 134 -18.52 7.12 4.88
N ALA A 135 -18.55 5.87 5.30
CA ALA A 135 -19.53 5.36 6.25
C ALA A 135 -19.39 6.07 7.61
N GLU A 136 -18.18 6.25 8.10
CA GLU A 136 -17.91 6.96 9.36
C GLU A 136 -18.35 8.42 9.28
N GLU A 137 -18.07 9.10 8.18
CA GLU A 137 -18.49 10.48 7.95
C GLU A 137 -20.01 10.59 7.95
N GLU A 138 -20.71 9.65 7.31
CA GLU A 138 -22.16 9.63 7.26
C GLU A 138 -22.76 9.39 8.64
N ILE A 139 -22.17 8.48 9.43
CA ILE A 139 -22.59 8.24 10.82
C ILE A 139 -22.45 9.52 11.64
N LYS A 140 -21.34 10.22 11.54
CA LYS A 140 -21.10 11.48 12.25
C LYS A 140 -22.13 12.54 11.84
N ARG A 141 -22.42 12.64 10.54
CA ARG A 141 -23.41 13.59 10.03
C ARG A 141 -24.80 13.30 10.60
N LEU A 142 -25.24 12.06 10.59
CA LEU A 142 -26.54 11.64 11.10
C LEU A 142 -26.61 11.82 12.62
N THR A 143 -25.57 11.50 13.35
CA THR A 143 -25.50 11.71 14.80
C THR A 143 -25.62 13.19 15.14
N GLY A 144 -24.91 14.05 14.42
CA GLY A 144 -25.03 15.49 14.60
C GLY A 144 -26.44 16.02 14.33
N CYS A 145 -27.10 15.50 13.30
CA CYS A 145 -28.49 15.85 13.01
C CYS A 145 -29.44 15.45 14.16
N LEU A 146 -29.26 14.23 14.70
CA LEU A 146 -30.08 13.74 15.83
C LEU A 146 -29.87 14.60 17.08
N GLU A 147 -28.65 14.97 17.38
CA GLU A 147 -28.32 15.84 18.51
C GLU A 147 -28.96 17.21 18.35
N SER A 148 -28.96 17.77 17.15
CA SER A 148 -29.62 19.04 16.85
C SER A 148 -31.14 18.98 17.06
N LEU A 149 -31.74 17.86 16.70
CA LEU A 149 -33.21 17.67 16.88
C LEU A 149 -33.59 17.48 18.35
N ALA A 150 -32.67 16.99 19.19
CA ALA A 150 -32.92 16.76 20.61
C ALA A 150 -32.81 18.01 21.47
N LYS A 151 -32.31 19.13 20.93
CA LYS A 151 -32.18 20.41 21.66
C LYS A 151 -33.44 21.27 21.63
#